data_91358359aa92f2b0a02836488921cdf2
#
_entry.id   91358359aa92f2b0a02836488921cdf2
#
_cell.length_a   1.000
_cell.length_b   1.000
_cell.length_c   1.000
_cell.angle_alpha   90.00
_cell.angle_beta   90.00
_cell.angle_gamma   90.00
#
_symmetry.space_group_name_H-M   'P 1'
#
loop_
_entity.id
_entity.type
_entity.pdbx_description
1 polymer ?
#
loop_
_entity_poly.entity_id
_entity_poly.type
_entity_poly.pdbx_seq_one_letter_code
_entity_poly.pdbx_strand_id
1 'polypeptide(L)'
;MLPPTLHEPKAAASVPDVSAASAILVDAVSGQVLYAQSADTPRPMASTTKIMTALLFCERVPDDAIVTASKYASETRESSLHLKPNEKLTAHDLLRAILMRSANDGCVAAAEHVAGSETAFVALMNARAAQLGAAHTHFMNPHGLHNKNHYTTARDLATIARTAIREPRINEVVKMEHTYIARSMDKFDVGMRNHSHFLGHFPGADGIKTGYTVPAGHCYVGSATQNDWRLITVVLKSKDYVKDTAALMQWGFENFEPRPLVKAGQTVGTCDIRDGSVGSVSVLAQRPVQVVLKKGAGASITQRVTLSPLKAPVDAGAAVGEIEEAMNGKVVSVSPLIAASTVPVMPLPVPLLGTRGSSRPLVVAAAVALILALYKVCFSYGNKKDGSKQARSQNDRIKEARIKEARIKEGRSKEAGSQKDRDQKPGSQKAGNGSAAPAKSARRRRRRVT
;
A
#
# COMPACT_ATOMS: atom_id res chain seq x y z
N MET A 1 -43.13 -16.93 42.18
CA MET A 1 -42.20 -17.14 41.05
C MET A 1 -42.88 -16.61 39.83
N LEU A 2 -42.35 -15.48 39.30
CA LEU A 2 -42.78 -14.95 38.01
C LEU A 2 -42.20 -15.82 36.90
N PRO A 3 -42.95 -16.12 35.82
CA PRO A 3 -42.39 -16.90 34.71
C PRO A 3 -41.30 -16.09 34.00
N PRO A 4 -40.29 -16.75 33.40
CA PRO A 4 -39.26 -16.06 32.63
C PRO A 4 -39.91 -15.36 31.45
N THR A 5 -39.68 -14.06 31.34
CA THR A 5 -40.08 -13.25 30.16
C THR A 5 -39.35 -13.84 28.94
N LEU A 6 -40.11 -14.49 28.08
CA LEU A 6 -39.67 -14.86 26.74
C LEU A 6 -39.25 -13.58 26.03
N HIS A 7 -37.95 -13.40 25.77
CA HIS A 7 -37.48 -12.38 24.87
C HIS A 7 -37.99 -12.72 23.47
N GLU A 8 -38.98 -11.95 22.98
CA GLU A 8 -39.36 -12.02 21.58
C GLU A 8 -38.10 -11.77 20.71
N PRO A 9 -37.88 -12.58 19.67
CA PRO A 9 -36.77 -12.34 18.76
C PRO A 9 -36.98 -10.97 18.12
N LYS A 10 -36.05 -10.03 18.37
CA LYS A 10 -36.06 -8.71 17.76
C LYS A 10 -36.17 -8.88 16.25
N ALA A 11 -37.24 -8.34 15.65
CA ALA A 11 -37.43 -8.41 14.20
C ALA A 11 -36.15 -8.00 13.47
N ALA A 12 -35.76 -8.78 12.45
CA ALA A 12 -34.56 -8.48 11.66
C ALA A 12 -34.69 -7.04 11.13
N ALA A 13 -33.66 -6.20 11.45
CA ALA A 13 -33.65 -4.82 11.01
C ALA A 13 -33.70 -4.75 9.47
N SER A 14 -34.55 -3.86 8.93
CA SER A 14 -34.66 -3.63 7.49
C SER A 14 -33.27 -3.24 6.91
N VAL A 15 -33.04 -3.63 5.66
CA VAL A 15 -31.83 -3.22 4.92
C VAL A 15 -31.74 -1.69 4.90
N PRO A 16 -30.64 -1.06 5.29
CA PRO A 16 -30.55 0.39 5.37
C PRO A 16 -30.63 1.04 3.99
N ASP A 17 -31.37 2.14 3.92
CA ASP A 17 -31.34 3.05 2.78
C ASP A 17 -30.17 4.03 2.97
N VAL A 18 -29.24 4.07 2.01
CA VAL A 18 -28.06 4.93 2.03
C VAL A 18 -28.07 5.92 0.88
N SER A 19 -27.64 7.13 1.15
CA SER A 19 -27.60 8.23 0.17
C SER A 19 -26.46 8.10 -0.84
N ALA A 20 -25.51 7.21 -0.58
CA ALA A 20 -24.35 6.98 -1.45
C ALA A 20 -24.77 6.42 -2.81
N ALA A 21 -24.14 6.89 -3.88
CA ALA A 21 -24.40 6.36 -5.22
C ALA A 21 -23.82 4.95 -5.43
N SER A 22 -22.79 4.57 -4.68
CA SER A 22 -22.30 3.20 -4.57
C SER A 22 -21.89 2.92 -3.14
N ALA A 23 -22.26 1.75 -2.63
CA ALA A 23 -21.91 1.32 -1.28
C ALA A 23 -21.66 -0.19 -1.20
N ILE A 24 -20.80 -0.59 -0.27
CA ILE A 24 -20.55 -1.99 0.07
C ILE A 24 -20.24 -2.11 1.56
N LEU A 25 -20.68 -3.20 2.18
CA LEU A 25 -20.27 -3.63 3.51
C LEU A 25 -19.66 -5.02 3.39
N VAL A 26 -18.46 -5.21 3.92
CA VAL A 26 -17.75 -6.47 3.88
C VAL A 26 -17.17 -6.85 5.24
N ASP A 27 -17.03 -8.15 5.47
CA ASP A 27 -16.22 -8.69 6.55
C ASP A 27 -14.72 -8.44 6.27
N ALA A 28 -13.99 -7.91 7.24
CA ALA A 28 -12.59 -7.55 7.05
C ALA A 28 -11.68 -8.79 6.86
N VAL A 29 -12.01 -9.92 7.49
CA VAL A 29 -11.21 -11.15 7.44
C VAL A 29 -11.47 -11.91 6.14
N SER A 30 -12.70 -12.36 5.89
CA SER A 30 -13.04 -13.17 4.72
C SER A 30 -13.23 -12.36 3.43
N GLY A 31 -13.69 -11.11 3.53
CA GLY A 31 -14.13 -10.30 2.40
C GLY A 31 -15.55 -10.61 1.95
N GLN A 32 -16.25 -11.46 2.69
CA GLN A 32 -17.64 -11.76 2.40
C GLN A 32 -18.46 -10.48 2.37
N VAL A 33 -19.24 -10.32 1.28
CA VAL A 33 -20.10 -9.16 1.08
C VAL A 33 -21.40 -9.35 1.84
N LEU A 34 -21.71 -8.40 2.72
CA LEU A 34 -22.95 -8.40 3.51
C LEU A 34 -24.02 -7.47 2.89
N TYR A 35 -23.56 -6.38 2.30
CA TYR A 35 -24.39 -5.41 1.58
C TYR A 35 -23.67 -4.90 0.34
N ALA A 36 -24.43 -4.68 -0.74
CA ALA A 36 -23.90 -4.07 -1.96
C ALA A 36 -24.98 -3.25 -2.67
N GLN A 37 -24.66 -2.00 -3.01
CA GLN A 37 -25.48 -1.10 -3.82
C GLN A 37 -24.60 -0.50 -4.90
N SER A 38 -24.86 -0.81 -6.18
CA SER A 38 -24.06 -0.35 -7.32
C SER A 38 -22.54 -0.48 -7.07
N ALA A 39 -22.13 -1.56 -6.34
CA ALA A 39 -20.77 -1.72 -5.80
C ALA A 39 -19.72 -1.90 -6.88
N ASP A 40 -20.12 -2.27 -8.10
CA ASP A 40 -19.24 -2.55 -9.24
C ASP A 40 -19.25 -1.41 -10.29
N THR A 41 -19.95 -0.31 -9.99
CA THR A 41 -19.97 0.88 -10.87
C THR A 41 -18.70 1.70 -10.68
N PRO A 42 -17.88 1.94 -11.74
CA PRO A 42 -16.71 2.80 -11.64
C PRO A 42 -17.07 4.24 -11.26
N ARG A 43 -16.34 4.80 -10.30
CA ARG A 43 -16.54 6.17 -9.80
C ARG A 43 -15.21 6.83 -9.43
N PRO A 44 -15.12 8.17 -9.52
CA PRO A 44 -14.02 8.90 -8.92
C PRO A 44 -13.99 8.63 -7.41
N MET A 45 -12.79 8.46 -6.86
CA MET A 45 -12.60 8.04 -5.47
C MET A 45 -11.99 9.11 -4.56
N ALA A 46 -11.57 10.25 -5.12
CA ALA A 46 -10.90 11.32 -4.37
C ALA A 46 -9.74 10.78 -3.49
N SER A 47 -9.53 11.36 -2.32
CA SER A 47 -8.41 11.00 -1.42
C SER A 47 -8.49 9.60 -0.79
N THR A 48 -9.52 8.79 -1.05
CA THR A 48 -9.47 7.37 -0.68
C THR A 48 -8.40 6.60 -1.48
N THR A 49 -7.92 7.15 -2.60
CA THR A 49 -6.71 6.77 -3.34
C THR A 49 -5.51 6.54 -2.43
N LYS A 50 -5.38 7.35 -1.37
CA LYS A 50 -4.25 7.34 -0.45
C LYS A 50 -4.11 6.03 0.34
N ILE A 51 -5.14 5.19 0.35
CA ILE A 51 -5.06 3.83 0.91
C ILE A 51 -4.06 2.98 0.11
N MET A 52 -4.10 3.03 -1.23
CA MET A 52 -3.14 2.35 -2.09
C MET A 52 -1.74 2.97 -1.98
N THR A 53 -1.67 4.30 -1.91
CA THR A 53 -0.39 5.00 -1.73
C THR A 53 0.29 4.60 -0.42
N ALA A 54 -0.47 4.58 0.68
CA ALA A 54 0.04 4.15 1.98
C ALA A 54 0.47 2.67 1.96
N LEU A 55 -0.31 1.79 1.34
CA LEU A 55 0.01 0.37 1.21
C LEU A 55 1.35 0.17 0.50
N LEU A 56 1.52 0.75 -0.68
CA LEU A 56 2.76 0.64 -1.44
C LEU A 56 3.96 1.27 -0.74
N PHE A 57 3.74 2.38 -0.06
CA PHE A 57 4.77 3.05 0.73
C PHE A 57 5.24 2.16 1.88
N CYS A 58 4.32 1.59 2.65
CA CYS A 58 4.66 0.67 3.73
C CYS A 58 5.29 -0.64 3.24
N GLU A 59 4.86 -1.19 2.12
CA GLU A 59 5.46 -2.41 1.55
C GLU A 59 6.94 -2.24 1.14
N ARG A 60 7.44 -1.00 0.98
CA ARG A 60 8.76 -0.72 0.38
C ARG A 60 9.69 0.14 1.22
N VAL A 61 9.16 0.85 2.20
CA VAL A 61 9.91 1.86 2.96
C VAL A 61 9.83 1.53 4.45
N PRO A 62 10.98 1.33 5.14
CA PRO A 62 10.99 1.15 6.58
C PRO A 62 10.61 2.45 7.31
N ASP A 63 10.11 2.34 8.55
CA ASP A 63 9.56 3.46 9.33
C ASP A 63 10.54 4.58 9.61
N ASP A 64 11.80 4.24 9.83
CA ASP A 64 12.88 5.17 10.17
C ASP A 64 13.55 5.82 8.94
N ALA A 65 13.19 5.38 7.74
CA ALA A 65 13.71 5.98 6.52
C ALA A 65 13.37 7.47 6.43
N ILE A 66 14.35 8.25 5.97
CA ILE A 66 14.17 9.69 5.78
C ILE A 66 13.70 9.98 4.36
N VAL A 67 12.51 10.52 4.24
CA VAL A 67 11.95 11.01 2.98
C VAL A 67 12.24 12.50 2.86
N THR A 68 12.79 12.91 1.72
CA THR A 68 13.07 14.31 1.41
C THR A 68 12.08 14.81 0.37
N ALA A 69 11.37 15.87 0.67
CA ALA A 69 10.42 16.49 -0.25
C ALA A 69 11.18 17.21 -1.37
N SER A 70 10.85 16.92 -2.62
CA SER A 70 11.33 17.66 -3.78
C SER A 70 10.61 19.01 -3.92
N LYS A 71 11.12 19.88 -4.79
CA LYS A 71 10.39 21.07 -5.20
C LYS A 71 9.05 20.72 -5.84
N TYR A 72 9.01 19.69 -6.68
CA TYR A 72 7.79 19.22 -7.34
C TYR A 72 6.74 18.77 -6.31
N ALA A 73 7.12 17.95 -5.33
CA ALA A 73 6.22 17.55 -4.25
C ALA A 73 5.68 18.76 -3.49
N SER A 74 6.52 19.73 -3.13
CA SER A 74 6.14 20.92 -2.37
C SER A 74 5.16 21.86 -3.11
N GLU A 75 5.10 21.80 -4.43
CA GLU A 75 4.19 22.58 -5.27
C GLU A 75 2.83 21.88 -5.50
N THR A 76 2.64 20.66 -4.95
CA THR A 76 1.38 19.91 -5.06
C THR A 76 0.27 20.62 -4.29
N ARG A 77 -0.86 20.91 -4.98
CA ARG A 77 -1.94 21.76 -4.47
C ARG A 77 -2.98 20.99 -3.65
N GLU A 78 -3.93 21.73 -3.08
CA GLU A 78 -5.05 21.33 -2.22
C GLU A 78 -4.58 20.75 -0.90
N SER A 79 -5.30 19.76 -0.30
CA SER A 79 -4.93 19.18 1.00
C SER A 79 -3.43 18.94 1.10
N SER A 80 -2.73 19.71 1.92
CA SER A 80 -1.26 19.74 1.93
C SER A 80 -0.71 19.81 3.36
N LEU A 81 0.47 19.28 3.55
CA LEU A 81 1.31 19.50 4.72
C LEU A 81 2.12 20.80 4.57
N HIS A 82 2.07 21.43 3.39
CA HIS A 82 2.90 22.59 3.03
C HIS A 82 4.39 22.31 3.17
N LEU A 83 4.81 21.14 2.64
CA LEU A 83 6.21 20.74 2.62
C LEU A 83 7.05 21.77 1.89
N LYS A 84 8.24 22.06 2.43
CA LYS A 84 9.22 22.91 1.79
C LYS A 84 10.18 22.07 0.94
N PRO A 85 10.75 22.60 -0.15
CA PRO A 85 11.79 21.89 -0.89
C PRO A 85 12.95 21.51 0.04
N ASN A 86 13.39 20.25 -0.03
CA ASN A 86 14.42 19.63 0.82
C ASN A 86 13.99 19.42 2.29
N GLU A 87 12.74 19.60 2.65
CA GLU A 87 12.25 19.22 3.96
C GLU A 87 12.31 17.71 4.13
N LYS A 88 12.69 17.27 5.34
CA LYS A 88 12.88 15.86 5.68
C LYS A 88 11.90 15.44 6.76
N LEU A 89 11.27 14.28 6.55
CA LEU A 89 10.42 13.61 7.51
C LEU A 89 10.82 12.14 7.59
N THR A 90 10.55 11.49 8.74
CA THR A 90 10.57 10.04 8.79
C THR A 90 9.43 9.46 7.94
N ALA A 91 9.59 8.25 7.43
CA ALA A 91 8.52 7.56 6.72
C ALA A 91 7.27 7.42 7.60
N HIS A 92 7.45 7.17 8.90
CA HIS A 92 6.38 7.09 9.88
C HIS A 92 5.58 8.41 9.97
N ASP A 93 6.24 9.55 10.09
CA ASP A 93 5.57 10.86 10.18
C ASP A 93 4.91 11.24 8.84
N LEU A 94 5.53 10.89 7.72
CA LEU A 94 4.95 11.09 6.41
C LEU A 94 3.67 10.27 6.21
N LEU A 95 3.65 9.01 6.68
CA LEU A 95 2.46 8.15 6.66
C LEU A 95 1.29 8.77 7.45
N ARG A 96 1.57 9.35 8.63
CA ARG A 96 0.58 10.09 9.43
C ARG A 96 0.03 11.29 8.66
N ALA A 97 0.89 12.07 8.02
CA ALA A 97 0.47 13.20 7.20
C ALA A 97 -0.43 12.77 6.02
N ILE A 98 -0.07 11.68 5.32
CA ILE A 98 -0.85 11.13 4.20
C ILE A 98 -2.23 10.67 4.64
N LEU A 99 -2.32 9.88 5.71
CA LEU A 99 -3.57 9.24 6.11
C LEU A 99 -4.48 10.15 6.94
N MET A 100 -3.93 10.93 7.89
CA MET A 100 -4.72 11.75 8.80
C MET A 100 -5.05 13.13 8.21
N ARG A 101 -4.05 13.88 7.76
CA ARG A 101 -4.22 15.22 7.17
C ARG A 101 -4.54 15.18 5.67
N SER A 102 -4.41 14.00 5.06
CA SER A 102 -4.67 13.82 3.63
C SER A 102 -3.69 14.58 2.72
N ALA A 103 -2.42 14.72 3.13
CA ALA A 103 -1.40 15.52 2.47
C ALA A 103 -1.09 15.03 1.03
N ASN A 104 -1.43 15.83 0.01
CA ASN A 104 -1.16 15.52 -1.40
C ASN A 104 0.34 15.61 -1.70
N ASP A 105 1.00 16.65 -1.21
CA ASP A 105 2.45 16.84 -1.29
C ASP A 105 3.20 15.69 -0.62
N GLY A 106 2.70 15.19 0.50
CA GLY A 106 3.23 13.99 1.16
C GLY A 106 3.10 12.73 0.29
N CYS A 107 2.00 12.59 -0.48
CA CYS A 107 1.85 11.46 -1.41
C CYS A 107 2.84 11.52 -2.57
N VAL A 108 3.10 12.72 -3.11
CA VAL A 108 4.10 12.89 -4.17
C VAL A 108 5.50 12.64 -3.64
N ALA A 109 5.85 13.16 -2.45
CA ALA A 109 7.15 12.88 -1.83
C ALA A 109 7.35 11.38 -1.57
N ALA A 110 6.30 10.66 -1.11
CA ALA A 110 6.34 9.22 -0.95
C ALA A 110 6.52 8.49 -2.30
N ALA A 111 5.81 8.93 -3.34
CA ALA A 111 5.90 8.37 -4.68
C ALA A 111 7.30 8.52 -5.29
N GLU A 112 7.89 9.71 -5.18
CA GLU A 112 9.26 9.97 -5.64
C GLU A 112 10.29 9.16 -4.86
N HIS A 113 10.11 9.03 -3.55
CA HIS A 113 11.00 8.23 -2.70
C HIS A 113 10.99 6.75 -3.08
N VAL A 114 9.81 6.18 -3.35
CA VAL A 114 9.63 4.75 -3.68
C VAL A 114 10.05 4.41 -5.11
N ALA A 115 9.70 5.27 -6.07
CA ALA A 115 9.78 4.95 -7.49
C ALA A 115 10.58 5.96 -8.33
N GLY A 116 11.15 6.99 -7.71
CA GLY A 116 11.90 8.04 -8.39
C GLY A 116 11.02 9.08 -9.12
N SER A 117 9.73 8.81 -9.33
CA SER A 117 8.78 9.76 -9.92
C SER A 117 7.34 9.39 -9.63
N GLU A 118 6.43 10.37 -9.68
CA GLU A 118 4.98 10.14 -9.58
C GLU A 118 4.48 9.17 -10.65
N THR A 119 4.92 9.31 -11.90
CA THR A 119 4.51 8.45 -13.01
C THR A 119 4.91 6.98 -12.78
N ALA A 120 6.14 6.73 -12.34
CA ALA A 120 6.61 5.39 -12.04
C ALA A 120 5.83 4.77 -10.86
N PHE A 121 5.52 5.58 -9.84
CA PHE A 121 4.72 5.13 -8.71
C PHE A 121 3.28 4.78 -9.11
N VAL A 122 2.65 5.57 -9.98
CA VAL A 122 1.31 5.29 -10.54
C VAL A 122 1.29 3.95 -11.29
N ALA A 123 2.35 3.64 -12.03
CA ALA A 123 2.49 2.31 -12.65
C ALA A 123 2.51 1.18 -11.61
N LEU A 124 3.21 1.38 -10.47
CA LEU A 124 3.19 0.43 -9.35
C LEU A 124 1.79 0.32 -8.71
N MET A 125 1.06 1.44 -8.55
CA MET A 125 -0.30 1.43 -8.03
C MET A 125 -1.24 0.57 -8.89
N ASN A 126 -1.18 0.73 -10.20
CA ASN A 126 -2.01 -0.03 -11.14
C ASN A 126 -1.61 -1.51 -11.16
N ALA A 127 -0.31 -1.82 -11.17
CA ALA A 127 0.16 -3.20 -11.06
C ALA A 127 -0.29 -3.86 -9.75
N ARG A 128 -0.24 -3.13 -8.63
CA ARG A 128 -0.69 -3.64 -7.33
C ARG A 128 -2.20 -3.85 -7.27
N ALA A 129 -2.99 -2.95 -7.87
CA ALA A 129 -4.43 -3.13 -8.00
C ALA A 129 -4.78 -4.42 -8.74
N ALA A 130 -4.12 -4.67 -9.87
CA ALA A 130 -4.29 -5.90 -10.64
C ALA A 130 -3.93 -7.15 -9.83
N GLN A 131 -2.81 -7.14 -9.09
CA GLN A 131 -2.40 -8.25 -8.20
C GLN A 131 -3.42 -8.52 -7.08
N LEU A 132 -4.13 -7.49 -6.61
CA LEU A 132 -5.16 -7.62 -5.59
C LEU A 132 -6.52 -8.05 -6.16
N GLY A 133 -6.65 -8.18 -7.49
CA GLY A 133 -7.92 -8.47 -8.15
C GLY A 133 -8.85 -7.26 -8.26
N ALA A 134 -8.36 -6.04 -8.02
CA ALA A 134 -9.11 -4.80 -8.19
C ALA A 134 -9.15 -4.37 -9.68
N ALA A 135 -9.82 -5.20 -10.50
CA ALA A 135 -9.75 -5.13 -11.95
C ALA A 135 -10.46 -3.91 -12.58
N HIS A 136 -11.34 -3.24 -11.83
CA HIS A 136 -12.07 -2.05 -12.26
C HIS A 136 -11.54 -0.78 -11.60
N THR A 137 -10.25 -0.78 -11.25
CA THR A 137 -9.55 0.35 -10.62
C THR A 137 -8.42 0.83 -11.52
N HIS A 138 -8.35 2.15 -11.71
CA HIS A 138 -7.26 2.77 -12.45
C HIS A 138 -6.81 4.06 -11.76
N PHE A 139 -5.53 4.13 -11.44
CA PHE A 139 -4.87 5.28 -10.81
C PHE A 139 -4.17 6.15 -11.85
N MET A 140 -4.27 7.46 -11.70
CA MET A 140 -3.57 8.47 -12.50
C MET A 140 -2.63 9.34 -11.68
N ASN A 141 -2.76 9.29 -10.34
CA ASN A 141 -1.93 10.02 -9.39
C ASN A 141 -1.99 9.35 -8.00
N PRO A 142 -1.05 9.66 -7.08
CA PRO A 142 -1.00 9.01 -5.76
C PRO A 142 -1.93 9.65 -4.71
N HIS A 143 -2.58 10.77 -5.00
CA HIS A 143 -3.29 11.59 -4.00
C HIS A 143 -4.81 11.65 -4.19
N GLY A 144 -5.32 11.38 -5.40
CA GLY A 144 -6.76 11.36 -5.68
C GLY A 144 -7.34 12.67 -6.21
N LEU A 145 -6.52 13.61 -6.66
CA LEU A 145 -7.01 14.74 -7.43
C LEU A 145 -7.66 14.26 -8.71
N HIS A 146 -8.70 14.98 -9.13
CA HIS A 146 -9.57 14.51 -10.21
C HIS A 146 -8.85 14.36 -11.55
N ASN A 147 -9.03 13.21 -12.16
CA ASN A 147 -8.74 12.92 -13.55
C ASN A 147 -9.83 11.98 -14.08
N LYS A 148 -10.30 12.16 -15.30
CA LYS A 148 -11.37 11.34 -15.90
C LYS A 148 -11.07 9.84 -15.92
N ASN A 149 -9.77 9.49 -15.96
CA ASN A 149 -9.29 8.12 -15.99
C ASN A 149 -8.86 7.62 -14.58
N HIS A 150 -9.15 8.39 -13.51
CA HIS A 150 -8.84 8.03 -12.13
C HIS A 150 -10.13 7.56 -11.43
N TYR A 151 -10.33 6.25 -11.37
CA TYR A 151 -11.57 5.65 -10.89
C TYR A 151 -11.33 4.32 -10.16
N THR A 152 -12.33 3.92 -9.41
CA THR A 152 -12.44 2.62 -8.74
C THR A 152 -13.90 2.20 -8.62
N THR A 153 -14.14 1.00 -8.13
CA THR A 153 -15.46 0.56 -7.66
C THR A 153 -15.46 0.43 -6.14
N ALA A 154 -16.64 0.44 -5.52
CA ALA A 154 -16.73 0.24 -4.07
C ALA A 154 -16.17 -1.14 -3.67
N ARG A 155 -16.37 -2.17 -4.49
CA ARG A 155 -15.83 -3.52 -4.29
C ARG A 155 -14.30 -3.55 -4.34
N ASP A 156 -13.72 -2.98 -5.38
CA ASP A 156 -12.26 -2.94 -5.53
C ASP A 156 -11.60 -2.17 -4.39
N LEU A 157 -12.19 -1.02 -4.02
CA LEU A 157 -11.66 -0.21 -2.93
C LEU A 157 -11.77 -0.92 -1.57
N ALA A 158 -12.83 -1.73 -1.34
CA ALA A 158 -12.93 -2.59 -0.16
C ALA A 158 -11.83 -3.66 -0.14
N THR A 159 -11.50 -4.25 -1.29
CA THR A 159 -10.40 -5.23 -1.43
C THR A 159 -9.05 -4.59 -1.13
N ILE A 160 -8.79 -3.40 -1.66
CA ILE A 160 -7.57 -2.62 -1.39
C ILE A 160 -7.49 -2.27 0.11
N ALA A 161 -8.59 -1.78 0.69
CA ALA A 161 -8.65 -1.40 2.11
C ALA A 161 -8.42 -2.58 3.04
N ARG A 162 -9.03 -3.74 2.76
CA ARG A 162 -8.80 -4.99 3.49
C ARG A 162 -7.33 -5.40 3.50
N THR A 163 -6.63 -5.19 2.41
CA THR A 163 -5.19 -5.47 2.34
C THR A 163 -4.40 -4.45 3.13
N ALA A 164 -4.72 -3.17 2.97
CA ALA A 164 -4.01 -2.08 3.63
C ALA A 164 -4.08 -2.13 5.15
N ILE A 165 -5.25 -2.44 5.74
CA ILE A 165 -5.38 -2.51 7.21
C ILE A 165 -4.70 -3.72 7.86
N ARG A 166 -4.19 -4.67 7.08
CA ARG A 166 -3.34 -5.76 7.58
C ARG A 166 -1.90 -5.30 7.82
N GLU A 167 -1.48 -4.21 7.18
CA GLU A 167 -0.21 -3.56 7.49
C GLU A 167 -0.33 -2.86 8.86
N PRO A 168 0.45 -3.29 9.87
CA PRO A 168 0.31 -2.78 11.24
C PRO A 168 0.43 -1.26 11.33
N ARG A 169 1.35 -0.64 10.57
CA ARG A 169 1.58 0.80 10.54
C ARG A 169 0.36 1.57 10.03
N ILE A 170 -0.26 1.10 8.96
CA ILE A 170 -1.49 1.70 8.45
C ILE A 170 -2.61 1.54 9.48
N ASN A 171 -2.78 0.33 10.03
CA ASN A 171 -3.83 0.03 10.99
C ASN A 171 -3.70 0.84 12.28
N GLU A 172 -2.49 1.16 12.69
CA GLU A 172 -2.23 2.06 13.82
C GLU A 172 -2.66 3.49 13.49
N VAL A 173 -2.18 4.05 12.37
CA VAL A 173 -2.39 5.46 12.03
C VAL A 173 -3.85 5.79 11.74
N VAL A 174 -4.60 4.89 11.06
CA VAL A 174 -6.00 5.19 10.68
C VAL A 174 -6.96 5.28 11.87
N LYS A 175 -6.58 4.71 13.03
CA LYS A 175 -7.35 4.77 14.29
C LYS A 175 -7.14 6.06 15.07
N MET A 176 -6.04 6.77 14.80
CA MET A 176 -5.70 7.98 15.54
C MET A 176 -6.65 9.12 15.19
N GLU A 177 -7.21 9.79 16.19
CA GLU A 177 -7.96 11.02 16.00
C GLU A 177 -7.04 12.23 15.88
N HIS A 178 -5.97 12.26 16.67
CA HIS A 178 -4.95 13.30 16.63
C HIS A 178 -3.58 12.73 17.02
N THR A 179 -2.53 13.34 16.50
CA THR A 179 -1.13 13.05 16.84
C THR A 179 -0.24 14.23 16.47
N TYR A 180 1.05 14.11 16.74
CA TYR A 180 2.08 15.06 16.32
C TYR A 180 3.11 14.36 15.44
N ILE A 181 3.74 15.12 14.55
CA ILE A 181 4.84 14.66 13.71
C ILE A 181 6.08 15.54 13.92
N ALA A 182 7.26 15.00 13.64
CA ALA A 182 8.49 15.79 13.61
C ALA A 182 8.73 16.33 12.20
N ARG A 183 9.10 17.62 12.10
CA ARG A 183 9.38 18.28 10.83
C ARG A 183 10.75 18.96 10.88
N SER A 184 11.55 18.83 9.84
CA SER A 184 12.90 19.41 9.83
C SER A 184 12.91 20.93 9.59
N MET A 185 11.90 21.49 8.92
CA MET A 185 11.85 22.90 8.52
C MET A 185 10.67 23.68 9.07
N ASP A 186 9.62 23.02 9.55
CA ASP A 186 8.45 23.68 10.14
C ASP A 186 8.13 23.08 11.50
N LYS A 187 8.54 23.78 12.55
CA LYS A 187 8.36 23.33 13.94
C LYS A 187 7.01 23.72 14.55
N PHE A 188 6.18 24.49 13.83
CA PHE A 188 4.90 24.99 14.32
C PHE A 188 3.72 24.17 13.78
N ASP A 189 3.76 23.74 12.52
CA ASP A 189 2.70 22.94 11.91
C ASP A 189 3.00 21.43 12.05
N VAL A 190 2.97 20.95 13.28
CA VAL A 190 3.30 19.56 13.65
C VAL A 190 2.08 18.73 14.07
N GLY A 191 0.94 19.39 14.37
CA GLY A 191 -0.28 18.72 14.80
C GLY A 191 -1.03 18.07 13.64
N MET A 192 -1.36 16.78 13.79
CA MET A 192 -2.18 16.02 12.84
C MET A 192 -3.53 15.70 13.45
N ARG A 193 -4.60 16.09 12.79
CA ARG A 193 -5.97 15.70 13.13
C ARG A 193 -6.54 14.86 11.98
N ASN A 194 -7.17 13.75 12.32
CA ASN A 194 -7.83 12.92 11.34
C ASN A 194 -9.09 13.62 10.80
N HIS A 195 -9.28 13.61 9.51
CA HIS A 195 -10.45 14.23 8.86
C HIS A 195 -11.72 13.37 8.94
N SER A 196 -11.65 12.18 9.53
CA SER A 196 -12.81 11.30 9.69
C SER A 196 -13.68 11.76 10.85
N HIS A 197 -14.89 12.23 10.55
CA HIS A 197 -15.91 12.49 11.56
C HIS A 197 -16.60 11.21 12.05
N PHE A 198 -16.33 10.06 11.45
CA PHE A 198 -16.85 8.77 11.90
C PHE A 198 -16.09 8.24 13.12
N LEU A 199 -14.78 8.52 13.21
CA LEU A 199 -13.96 8.23 14.39
C LEU A 199 -14.52 9.01 15.61
N GLY A 200 -14.60 8.35 16.76
CA GLY A 200 -15.14 8.94 17.98
C GLY A 200 -16.67 9.06 18.01
N HIS A 201 -17.39 8.87 16.88
CA HIS A 201 -18.85 9.01 16.82
C HIS A 201 -19.60 7.68 16.68
N PHE A 202 -18.96 6.65 16.20
CA PHE A 202 -19.55 5.32 16.09
C PHE A 202 -18.81 4.33 17.01
N PRO A 203 -19.53 3.50 17.81
CA PRO A 203 -18.88 2.54 18.71
C PRO A 203 -17.97 1.57 17.95
N GLY A 204 -16.70 1.55 18.34
CA GLY A 204 -15.68 0.70 17.71
C GLY A 204 -15.13 1.22 16.38
N ALA A 205 -15.48 2.45 15.94
CA ALA A 205 -14.90 3.05 14.75
C ALA A 205 -13.36 3.08 14.83
N ASP A 206 -12.69 2.56 13.81
CA ASP A 206 -11.23 2.37 13.80
C ASP A 206 -10.57 2.62 12.44
N GLY A 207 -11.17 3.46 11.62
CA GLY A 207 -10.56 3.91 10.34
C GLY A 207 -11.60 4.24 9.27
N ILE A 208 -11.23 4.46 8.02
CA ILE A 208 -9.90 4.32 7.42
C ILE A 208 -9.51 5.65 6.73
N LYS A 209 -10.30 6.12 5.71
CA LYS A 209 -9.95 7.30 4.92
C LYS A 209 -11.16 8.02 4.32
N THR A 210 -11.20 9.34 4.49
CA THR A 210 -12.13 10.25 3.82
C THR A 210 -11.59 10.70 2.46
N GLY A 211 -12.49 11.10 1.57
CA GLY A 211 -12.16 11.72 0.30
C GLY A 211 -13.27 12.66 -0.18
N TYR A 212 -12.90 13.78 -0.78
CA TYR A 212 -13.82 14.71 -1.42
C TYR A 212 -13.14 15.41 -2.60
N THR A 213 -13.81 15.43 -3.72
CA THR A 213 -13.60 16.39 -4.81
C THR A 213 -14.97 16.71 -5.39
N VAL A 214 -15.14 17.84 -6.06
CA VAL A 214 -16.43 18.20 -6.66
C VAL A 214 -17.01 17.09 -7.55
N PRO A 215 -16.22 16.43 -8.45
CA PRO A 215 -16.75 15.32 -9.26
C PRO A 215 -17.03 14.04 -8.48
N ALA A 216 -16.26 13.73 -7.45
CA ALA A 216 -16.42 12.50 -6.66
C ALA A 216 -17.55 12.59 -5.63
N GLY A 217 -17.88 13.79 -5.13
CA GLY A 217 -18.67 13.95 -3.93
C GLY A 217 -17.94 13.44 -2.70
N HIS A 218 -18.66 13.23 -1.60
CA HIS A 218 -18.08 12.61 -0.42
C HIS A 218 -17.87 11.12 -0.64
N CYS A 219 -16.63 10.67 -0.42
CA CYS A 219 -16.22 9.27 -0.44
C CYS A 219 -15.64 8.91 0.93
N TYR A 220 -15.95 7.73 1.41
CA TYR A 220 -15.38 7.25 2.66
C TYR A 220 -15.17 5.74 2.62
N VAL A 221 -14.02 5.33 3.10
CA VAL A 221 -13.74 3.95 3.49
C VAL A 221 -13.74 3.94 5.00
N GLY A 222 -14.75 3.29 5.59
CA GLY A 222 -14.93 3.21 7.03
C GLY A 222 -14.64 1.80 7.54
N SER A 223 -14.19 1.70 8.79
CA SER A 223 -14.15 0.43 9.50
C SER A 223 -14.52 0.61 10.96
N ALA A 224 -15.06 -0.45 11.53
CA ALA A 224 -15.36 -0.53 12.95
C ALA A 224 -15.17 -1.97 13.44
N THR A 225 -14.71 -2.12 14.69
CA THR A 225 -14.53 -3.39 15.37
C THR A 225 -15.42 -3.45 16.61
N GLN A 226 -16.27 -4.48 16.70
CA GLN A 226 -17.07 -4.78 17.89
C GLN A 226 -16.93 -6.27 18.21
N ASN A 227 -16.66 -6.60 19.47
CA ASN A 227 -16.46 -7.98 19.94
C ASN A 227 -15.45 -8.78 19.08
N ASP A 228 -14.29 -8.17 18.80
CA ASP A 228 -13.21 -8.71 17.96
C ASP A 228 -13.58 -8.97 16.50
N TRP A 229 -14.75 -8.52 16.06
CA TRP A 229 -15.19 -8.62 14.69
C TRP A 229 -15.15 -7.26 13.99
N ARG A 230 -14.38 -7.17 12.89
CA ARG A 230 -14.20 -5.94 12.12
C ARG A 230 -14.96 -5.99 10.81
N LEU A 231 -15.74 -4.95 10.56
CA LEU A 231 -16.41 -4.67 9.30
C LEU A 231 -15.75 -3.51 8.57
N ILE A 232 -15.85 -3.51 7.24
CA ILE A 232 -15.41 -2.42 6.38
C ILE A 232 -16.58 -1.99 5.50
N THR A 233 -16.85 -0.69 5.45
CA THR A 233 -17.74 -0.08 4.47
C THR A 233 -16.95 0.75 3.46
N VAL A 234 -17.46 0.81 2.24
CA VAL A 234 -17.08 1.84 1.27
C VAL A 234 -18.35 2.53 0.81
N VAL A 235 -18.37 3.85 0.88
CA VAL A 235 -19.43 4.71 0.33
C VAL A 235 -18.80 5.70 -0.64
N LEU A 236 -19.33 5.75 -1.88
CA LEU A 236 -18.86 6.65 -2.93
C LEU A 236 -19.99 7.57 -3.38
N LYS A 237 -19.70 8.87 -3.50
CA LYS A 237 -20.67 9.91 -3.85
C LYS A 237 -21.87 9.92 -2.89
N SER A 238 -21.59 9.92 -1.60
CA SER A 238 -22.57 10.03 -0.51
C SER A 238 -22.96 11.49 -0.27
N LYS A 239 -24.18 11.72 0.18
CA LYS A 239 -24.62 13.03 0.69
C LYS A 239 -24.19 13.23 2.14
N ASP A 240 -24.17 12.16 2.92
CA ASP A 240 -23.73 12.12 4.32
C ASP A 240 -23.02 10.78 4.59
N TYR A 241 -21.70 10.78 4.42
CA TYR A 241 -20.92 9.55 4.56
C TYR A 241 -20.89 9.01 5.99
N VAL A 242 -21.05 9.88 7.00
CA VAL A 242 -21.09 9.46 8.41
C VAL A 242 -22.35 8.67 8.68
N LYS A 243 -23.51 9.22 8.28
CA LYS A 243 -24.81 8.58 8.43
C LYS A 243 -24.88 7.27 7.64
N ASP A 244 -24.47 7.28 6.37
CA ASP A 244 -24.49 6.09 5.51
C ASP A 244 -23.61 4.97 6.09
N THR A 245 -22.37 5.32 6.53
CA THR A 245 -21.46 4.35 7.13
C THR A 245 -22.01 3.80 8.45
N ALA A 246 -22.54 4.67 9.31
CA ALA A 246 -23.10 4.25 10.60
C ALA A 246 -24.30 3.29 10.40
N ALA A 247 -25.19 3.60 9.47
CA ALA A 247 -26.34 2.76 9.17
C ALA A 247 -25.94 1.36 8.67
N LEU A 248 -24.95 1.29 7.77
CA LEU A 248 -24.42 0.02 7.24
C LEU A 248 -23.72 -0.79 8.32
N MET A 249 -22.87 -0.15 9.14
CA MET A 249 -22.15 -0.81 10.23
C MET A 249 -23.11 -1.34 11.29
N GLN A 250 -24.07 -0.50 11.74
CA GLN A 250 -25.07 -0.88 12.71
C GLN A 250 -25.88 -2.08 12.22
N TRP A 251 -26.39 -2.01 10.97
CA TRP A 251 -27.13 -3.11 10.36
C TRP A 251 -26.29 -4.39 10.26
N GLY A 252 -25.00 -4.27 9.90
CA GLY A 252 -24.07 -5.40 9.83
C GLY A 252 -23.91 -6.09 11.18
N PHE A 253 -23.59 -5.33 12.23
CA PHE A 253 -23.39 -5.88 13.57
C PHE A 253 -24.67 -6.40 14.21
N GLU A 254 -25.84 -5.83 13.89
CA GLU A 254 -27.12 -6.31 14.42
C GLU A 254 -27.61 -7.59 13.76
N ASN A 255 -27.39 -7.77 12.46
CA ASN A 255 -28.01 -8.85 11.68
C ASN A 255 -27.08 -10.02 11.38
N PHE A 256 -25.76 -9.86 11.54
CA PHE A 256 -24.78 -10.89 11.20
C PHE A 256 -23.85 -11.20 12.36
N GLU A 257 -23.18 -12.33 12.25
CA GLU A 257 -22.17 -12.79 13.20
C GLU A 257 -21.06 -13.56 12.48
N PRO A 258 -19.78 -13.41 12.88
CA PRO A 258 -18.69 -14.18 12.33
C PRO A 258 -18.68 -15.58 12.91
N ARG A 259 -18.41 -16.58 12.08
CA ARG A 259 -18.14 -17.94 12.50
C ARG A 259 -16.72 -18.32 12.12
N PRO A 260 -15.78 -18.30 13.07
CA PRO A 260 -14.41 -18.77 12.83
C PRO A 260 -14.38 -20.25 12.47
N LEU A 261 -13.60 -20.63 11.48
CA LEU A 261 -13.45 -22.02 11.00
C LEU A 261 -12.03 -22.54 11.20
N VAL A 262 -11.01 -21.73 10.85
CA VAL A 262 -9.60 -22.07 10.97
C VAL A 262 -8.83 -20.87 11.52
N LYS A 263 -7.93 -21.11 12.48
CA LYS A 263 -7.05 -20.06 13.01
C LYS A 263 -5.84 -19.86 12.10
N ALA A 264 -5.26 -18.66 12.09
CA ALA A 264 -3.98 -18.43 11.45
C ALA A 264 -2.91 -19.37 12.04
N GLY A 265 -2.07 -19.96 11.19
CA GLY A 265 -1.05 -20.94 11.59
C GLY A 265 -1.60 -22.33 11.93
N GLN A 266 -2.90 -22.56 11.88
CA GLN A 266 -3.47 -23.88 12.10
C GLN A 266 -3.18 -24.78 10.91
N THR A 267 -2.76 -26.02 11.18
CA THR A 267 -2.56 -27.08 10.16
C THR A 267 -3.92 -27.49 9.58
N VAL A 268 -4.00 -27.49 8.26
CA VAL A 268 -5.20 -27.89 7.49
C VAL A 268 -5.00 -29.16 6.66
N GLY A 269 -3.76 -29.66 6.59
CA GLY A 269 -3.43 -30.87 5.86
C GLY A 269 -1.93 -31.02 5.63
N THR A 270 -1.57 -31.89 4.69
CA THR A 270 -0.19 -32.09 4.22
C THR A 270 -0.15 -32.02 2.70
N CYS A 271 0.97 -31.59 2.15
CA CYS A 271 1.21 -31.54 0.70
C CYS A 271 2.45 -32.36 0.36
N ASP A 272 2.35 -33.24 -0.65
CA ASP A 272 3.47 -34.05 -1.13
C ASP A 272 4.48 -33.18 -1.87
N ILE A 273 5.77 -33.48 -1.67
CA ILE A 273 6.88 -32.76 -2.29
C ILE A 273 7.75 -33.74 -3.08
N ARG A 274 7.94 -33.47 -4.37
CA ARG A 274 8.88 -34.22 -5.19
C ARG A 274 10.32 -33.72 -4.95
N ASP A 275 11.26 -34.65 -5.02
CA ASP A 275 12.70 -34.38 -4.93
C ASP A 275 13.13 -33.71 -3.60
N GLY A 276 12.29 -33.77 -2.57
CA GLY A 276 12.55 -33.18 -1.26
C GLY A 276 13.27 -34.13 -0.31
N SER A 277 14.01 -33.56 0.67
CA SER A 277 14.63 -34.33 1.76
C SER A 277 13.59 -35.05 2.64
N VAL A 278 12.35 -34.59 2.60
CA VAL A 278 11.15 -35.24 3.14
C VAL A 278 10.08 -35.30 2.07
N GLY A 279 9.23 -36.35 2.11
CA GLY A 279 8.22 -36.59 1.09
C GLY A 279 7.00 -35.66 1.15
N SER A 280 6.78 -34.97 2.28
CA SER A 280 5.64 -34.05 2.46
C SER A 280 5.94 -32.94 3.44
N VAL A 281 5.12 -31.89 3.42
CA VAL A 281 5.16 -30.77 4.36
C VAL A 281 3.76 -30.49 4.91
N SER A 282 3.69 -30.11 6.18
CA SER A 282 2.43 -29.61 6.77
C SER A 282 2.01 -28.30 6.11
N VAL A 283 0.72 -28.18 5.87
CA VAL A 283 0.10 -27.02 5.24
C VAL A 283 -0.65 -26.21 6.29
N LEU A 284 -0.34 -24.92 6.39
CA LEU A 284 -0.93 -24.00 7.35
C LEU A 284 -1.83 -23.00 6.68
N ALA A 285 -2.90 -22.61 7.37
CA ALA A 285 -3.67 -21.44 6.99
C ALA A 285 -2.82 -20.18 7.24
N GLN A 286 -2.52 -19.41 6.18
CA GLN A 286 -1.74 -18.17 6.31
C GLN A 286 -2.47 -17.11 7.14
N ARG A 287 -3.79 -17.11 7.10
CA ARG A 287 -4.69 -16.15 7.74
C ARG A 287 -5.84 -16.87 8.43
N PRO A 288 -6.53 -16.21 9.39
CA PRO A 288 -7.77 -16.77 9.93
C PRO A 288 -8.77 -16.99 8.78
N VAL A 289 -9.51 -18.08 8.86
CA VAL A 289 -10.58 -18.43 7.93
C VAL A 289 -11.90 -18.33 8.70
N GLN A 290 -12.83 -17.58 8.19
CA GLN A 290 -14.16 -17.43 8.77
C GLN A 290 -15.22 -17.20 7.71
N VAL A 291 -16.46 -17.51 8.05
CA VAL A 291 -17.65 -17.12 7.29
C VAL A 291 -18.51 -16.23 8.15
N VAL A 292 -19.35 -15.42 7.51
CA VAL A 292 -20.32 -14.58 8.23
C VAL A 292 -21.71 -15.11 7.97
N LEU A 293 -22.44 -15.36 9.05
CA LEU A 293 -23.81 -15.89 9.02
C LEU A 293 -24.79 -14.79 9.36
N LYS A 294 -25.99 -14.85 8.77
CA LYS A 294 -27.12 -14.07 9.26
C LYS A 294 -27.56 -14.65 10.59
N LYS A 295 -27.71 -13.83 11.64
CA LYS A 295 -28.12 -14.29 12.97
C LYS A 295 -29.45 -15.05 12.90
N GLY A 296 -29.51 -16.17 13.59
CA GLY A 296 -30.68 -17.06 13.62
C GLY A 296 -30.95 -17.86 12.32
N ALA A 297 -30.10 -17.73 11.31
CA ALA A 297 -30.21 -18.52 10.08
C ALA A 297 -29.25 -19.71 10.11
N GLY A 298 -29.77 -20.91 9.82
CA GLY A 298 -28.95 -22.07 9.51
C GLY A 298 -28.25 -21.91 8.16
N ALA A 299 -26.99 -22.39 8.06
CA ALA A 299 -26.32 -22.46 6.77
C ALA A 299 -25.50 -23.74 6.68
N SER A 300 -25.50 -24.36 5.51
CA SER A 300 -24.55 -25.43 5.18
C SER A 300 -23.23 -24.81 4.80
N ILE A 301 -22.17 -25.11 5.56
CA ILE A 301 -20.81 -24.63 5.29
C ILE A 301 -20.00 -25.82 4.81
N THR A 302 -19.36 -25.67 3.67
CA THR A 302 -18.41 -26.65 3.12
C THR A 302 -17.05 -26.00 2.90
N GLN A 303 -15.99 -26.76 3.13
CA GLN A 303 -14.62 -26.33 2.89
C GLN A 303 -14.00 -27.21 1.83
N ARG A 304 -13.27 -26.60 0.90
CA ARG A 304 -12.47 -27.28 -0.11
C ARG A 304 -11.03 -26.80 -0.02
N VAL A 305 -10.12 -27.73 0.19
CA VAL A 305 -8.68 -27.48 0.14
C VAL A 305 -8.15 -27.88 -1.23
N THR A 306 -7.51 -26.96 -1.93
CA THR A 306 -6.86 -27.19 -3.20
C THR A 306 -5.37 -26.94 -3.03
N LEU A 307 -4.54 -27.97 -3.26
CA LEU A 307 -3.09 -27.89 -3.14
C LEU A 307 -2.43 -27.99 -4.50
N SER A 308 -1.37 -27.21 -4.70
CA SER A 308 -0.53 -27.26 -5.89
C SER A 308 0.57 -28.32 -5.69
N PRO A 309 0.87 -29.18 -6.70
CA PRO A 309 2.01 -30.11 -6.61
C PRO A 309 3.30 -29.35 -6.34
N LEU A 310 4.05 -29.76 -5.31
CA LEU A 310 5.30 -29.10 -4.94
C LEU A 310 6.51 -29.88 -5.44
N LYS A 311 7.58 -29.14 -5.71
CA LYS A 311 8.93 -29.64 -5.99
C LYS A 311 9.94 -28.91 -5.12
N ALA A 312 10.84 -29.63 -4.48
CA ALA A 312 11.89 -29.05 -3.66
C ALA A 312 12.91 -28.24 -4.52
N PRO A 313 13.51 -27.15 -3.98
CA PRO A 313 13.34 -26.68 -2.61
C PRO A 313 12.03 -25.92 -2.41
N VAL A 314 11.44 -26.01 -1.23
CA VAL A 314 10.24 -25.26 -0.80
C VAL A 314 10.62 -24.51 0.47
N ASP A 315 10.39 -23.20 0.50
CA ASP A 315 10.68 -22.40 1.69
C ASP A 315 9.48 -22.39 2.64
N ALA A 316 9.77 -22.26 3.96
CA ALA A 316 8.74 -21.99 4.93
C ALA A 316 7.97 -20.70 4.55
N GLY A 317 6.63 -20.76 4.62
CA GLY A 317 5.77 -19.62 4.20
C GLY A 317 5.51 -19.55 2.70
N ALA A 318 6.09 -20.40 1.86
CA ALA A 318 5.77 -20.49 0.44
C ALA A 318 4.29 -20.84 0.24
N ALA A 319 3.63 -20.17 -0.72
CA ALA A 319 2.24 -20.48 -1.07
C ALA A 319 2.16 -21.90 -1.69
N VAL A 320 1.27 -22.73 -1.15
CA VAL A 320 1.13 -24.14 -1.54
C VAL A 320 -0.28 -24.50 -2.00
N GLY A 321 -1.21 -23.57 -1.91
CA GLY A 321 -2.59 -23.77 -2.31
C GLY A 321 -3.53 -22.76 -1.66
N GLU A 322 -4.80 -23.14 -1.65
CA GLU A 322 -5.86 -22.30 -1.08
C GLU A 322 -6.95 -23.16 -0.41
N ILE A 323 -7.66 -22.57 0.53
CA ILE A 323 -8.86 -23.12 1.13
C ILE A 323 -10.04 -22.22 0.74
N GLU A 324 -11.06 -22.83 0.13
CA GLU A 324 -12.31 -22.19 -0.23
C GLU A 324 -13.40 -22.54 0.78
N GLU A 325 -14.16 -21.53 1.21
CA GLU A 325 -15.36 -21.72 1.99
C GLU A 325 -16.57 -21.43 1.13
N ALA A 326 -17.48 -22.39 1.07
CA ALA A 326 -18.78 -22.19 0.44
C ALA A 326 -19.91 -22.26 1.48
N MET A 327 -20.86 -21.35 1.36
CA MET A 327 -22.07 -21.28 2.16
C MET A 327 -23.27 -21.51 1.25
N ASN A 328 -24.06 -22.55 1.55
CA ASN A 328 -25.20 -22.96 0.71
C ASN A 328 -24.79 -23.17 -0.76
N GLY A 329 -23.61 -23.76 -1.00
CA GLY A 329 -23.08 -24.03 -2.33
C GLY A 329 -22.42 -22.86 -3.06
N LYS A 330 -22.42 -21.65 -2.49
CA LYS A 330 -21.77 -20.48 -3.06
C LYS A 330 -20.46 -20.18 -2.33
N VAL A 331 -19.35 -20.05 -3.07
CA VAL A 331 -18.05 -19.63 -2.49
C VAL A 331 -18.17 -18.21 -1.94
N VAL A 332 -17.83 -18.05 -0.67
CA VAL A 332 -17.92 -16.78 0.08
C VAL A 332 -16.56 -16.28 0.57
N SER A 333 -15.55 -17.17 0.62
CA SER A 333 -14.19 -16.82 1.02
C SER A 333 -13.19 -17.74 0.33
N VAL A 334 -11.99 -17.22 0.07
CA VAL A 334 -10.81 -17.96 -0.39
C VAL A 334 -9.61 -17.46 0.40
N SER A 335 -8.87 -18.37 1.02
CA SER A 335 -7.71 -18.04 1.85
C SER A 335 -6.48 -18.82 1.42
N PRO A 336 -5.29 -18.17 1.34
CA PRO A 336 -4.07 -18.85 0.93
C PRO A 336 -3.56 -19.79 2.02
N LEU A 337 -2.96 -20.88 1.56
CA LEU A 337 -2.27 -21.88 2.36
C LEU A 337 -0.77 -21.82 2.11
N ILE A 338 0.03 -22.06 3.17
CA ILE A 338 1.48 -21.96 3.13
C ILE A 338 2.16 -23.22 3.68
N ALA A 339 3.39 -23.46 3.26
CA ALA A 339 4.25 -24.50 3.81
C ALA A 339 4.68 -24.13 5.23
N ALA A 340 4.58 -25.10 6.17
CA ALA A 340 4.94 -24.92 7.57
C ALA A 340 6.46 -24.81 7.81
N SER A 341 7.26 -25.45 6.96
CA SER A 341 8.71 -25.53 7.10
C SER A 341 9.41 -25.55 5.76
N THR A 342 10.70 -25.19 5.76
CA THR A 342 11.55 -25.34 4.58
C THR A 342 11.85 -26.81 4.31
N VAL A 343 11.73 -27.24 3.05
CA VAL A 343 12.11 -28.58 2.59
C VAL A 343 13.19 -28.43 1.51
N PRO A 344 14.45 -28.74 1.82
CA PRO A 344 15.53 -28.71 0.85
C PRO A 344 15.43 -29.87 -0.16
N VAL A 345 16.14 -29.77 -1.26
CA VAL A 345 16.29 -30.87 -2.22
C VAL A 345 16.94 -32.07 -1.54
N MET A 346 16.48 -33.29 -1.84
CA MET A 346 17.12 -34.52 -1.38
C MET A 346 18.58 -34.55 -1.88
N PRO A 347 19.56 -34.72 -0.97
CA PRO A 347 20.95 -34.86 -1.40
C PRO A 347 21.08 -36.10 -2.28
N LEU A 348 21.77 -35.95 -3.42
CA LEU A 348 22.07 -37.09 -4.25
C LEU A 348 22.82 -38.16 -3.43
N PRO A 349 22.46 -39.45 -3.55
CA PRO A 349 23.19 -40.52 -2.87
C PRO A 349 24.65 -40.43 -3.33
N VAL A 350 25.54 -40.13 -2.39
CA VAL A 350 26.97 -40.26 -2.63
C VAL A 350 27.22 -41.76 -2.89
N PRO A 351 27.69 -42.18 -4.05
CA PRO A 351 27.99 -43.57 -4.27
C PRO A 351 29.03 -44.00 -3.24
N LEU A 352 28.64 -44.78 -2.29
CA LEU A 352 29.57 -45.51 -1.42
C LEU A 352 30.36 -46.42 -2.36
N LEU A 353 31.54 -45.94 -2.80
CA LEU A 353 32.54 -46.81 -3.44
C LEU A 353 32.75 -47.98 -2.51
N GLY A 354 32.09 -49.08 -2.81
CA GLY A 354 32.18 -50.28 -2.04
C GLY A 354 33.64 -50.69 -1.91
N THR A 355 34.12 -50.65 -0.69
CA THR A 355 35.45 -51.22 -0.33
C THR A 355 35.37 -52.76 -0.40
N ARG A 356 35.35 -53.30 -1.62
CA ARG A 356 35.82 -54.67 -1.79
C ARG A 356 37.34 -54.65 -1.69
N GLY A 357 37.83 -55.16 -0.57
CA GLY A 357 39.15 -55.49 -0.20
C GLY A 357 40.28 -55.22 -1.18
N SER A 358 40.94 -54.08 -1.05
CA SER A 358 42.35 -53.90 -1.34
C SER A 358 42.88 -52.70 -0.59
N SER A 359 43.98 -52.90 0.05
CA SER A 359 44.71 -52.02 0.96
C SER A 359 45.24 -50.71 0.32
N ARG A 360 44.33 -49.74 0.12
CA ARG A 360 44.75 -48.37 -0.21
C ARG A 360 43.79 -47.31 0.38
N PRO A 361 43.72 -47.13 1.69
CA PRO A 361 42.92 -46.05 2.29
C PRO A 361 43.48 -44.67 1.97
N LEU A 362 44.73 -44.55 1.57
CA LEU A 362 45.41 -43.28 1.28
C LEU A 362 44.96 -42.65 -0.06
N VAL A 363 44.59 -43.45 -1.06
CA VAL A 363 44.18 -42.91 -2.39
C VAL A 363 42.76 -42.32 -2.37
N VAL A 364 41.87 -42.91 -1.58
CA VAL A 364 40.50 -42.38 -1.43
C VAL A 364 40.50 -41.08 -0.62
N ALA A 365 41.25 -41.04 0.47
CA ALA A 365 41.45 -39.84 1.25
C ALA A 365 42.08 -38.67 0.43
N ALA A 366 43.04 -38.99 -0.44
CA ALA A 366 43.67 -38.02 -1.32
C ALA A 366 42.68 -37.51 -2.40
N ALA A 367 41.85 -38.38 -2.95
CA ALA A 367 40.85 -37.98 -3.96
C ALA A 367 39.73 -37.08 -3.33
N VAL A 368 39.25 -37.39 -2.13
CA VAL A 368 38.27 -36.55 -1.39
C VAL A 368 38.90 -35.22 -1.00
N ALA A 369 40.17 -35.20 -0.53
CA ALA A 369 40.87 -33.97 -0.21
C ALA A 369 41.09 -33.09 -1.48
N LEU A 370 41.36 -33.71 -2.64
CA LEU A 370 41.54 -33.01 -3.90
C LEU A 370 40.21 -32.40 -4.38
N ILE A 371 39.10 -33.13 -4.25
CA ILE A 371 37.75 -32.65 -4.60
C ILE A 371 37.35 -31.48 -3.69
N LEU A 372 37.62 -31.57 -2.39
CA LEU A 372 37.36 -30.49 -1.43
C LEU A 372 38.27 -29.26 -1.66
N ALA A 373 39.52 -29.49 -2.07
CA ALA A 373 40.45 -28.42 -2.43
C ALA A 373 40.00 -27.74 -3.73
N LEU A 374 39.57 -28.49 -4.75
CA LEU A 374 39.04 -27.95 -6.00
C LEU A 374 37.70 -27.22 -5.75
N TYR A 375 36.85 -27.73 -4.88
CA TYR A 375 35.62 -27.03 -4.51
C TYR A 375 35.92 -25.69 -3.80
N LYS A 376 36.89 -25.67 -2.87
CA LYS A 376 37.35 -24.42 -2.24
C LYS A 376 37.93 -23.45 -3.23
N VAL A 377 38.73 -23.93 -4.20
CA VAL A 377 39.31 -23.09 -5.25
C VAL A 377 38.25 -22.54 -6.19
N CYS A 378 37.30 -23.37 -6.64
CA CYS A 378 36.18 -22.92 -7.47
C CYS A 378 35.26 -21.91 -6.75
N PHE A 379 34.98 -22.15 -5.46
CA PHE A 379 34.20 -21.22 -4.64
C PHE A 379 34.91 -19.90 -4.36
N SER A 380 36.25 -19.95 -4.11
CA SER A 380 37.09 -18.76 -3.98
C SER A 380 37.28 -17.99 -5.31
N TYR A 381 37.27 -18.69 -6.45
CA TYR A 381 37.39 -18.05 -7.76
C TYR A 381 36.05 -17.42 -8.23
N GLY A 382 34.90 -18.05 -7.87
CA GLY A 382 33.56 -17.48 -8.09
C GLY A 382 33.36 -16.18 -7.32
N ASN A 383 33.70 -16.17 -6.05
CA ASN A 383 33.61 -14.97 -5.21
C ASN A 383 34.57 -13.84 -5.59
N LYS A 384 35.77 -14.16 -6.13
CA LYS A 384 36.69 -13.13 -6.65
C LYS A 384 36.25 -12.51 -7.97
N LYS A 385 35.54 -13.28 -8.84
CA LYS A 385 35.02 -12.72 -10.10
C LYS A 385 33.83 -11.78 -9.88
N ASP A 386 32.95 -12.04 -8.92
CA ASP A 386 31.83 -11.13 -8.60
C ASP A 386 32.30 -9.87 -7.88
N GLY A 387 33.27 -9.97 -6.97
CA GLY A 387 33.88 -8.79 -6.34
C GLY A 387 34.62 -7.89 -7.33
N SER A 388 35.29 -8.48 -8.33
CA SER A 388 36.01 -7.71 -9.35
C SER A 388 35.08 -7.04 -10.38
N LYS A 389 33.93 -7.63 -10.68
CA LYS A 389 32.90 -7.01 -11.53
C LYS A 389 32.17 -5.86 -10.83
N GLN A 390 31.87 -6.00 -9.54
CA GLN A 390 31.29 -4.90 -8.75
C GLN A 390 32.26 -3.75 -8.55
N ALA A 391 33.56 -4.01 -8.26
CA ALA A 391 34.57 -2.98 -8.12
C ALA A 391 34.87 -2.26 -9.45
N ARG A 392 34.87 -2.96 -10.60
CA ARG A 392 34.95 -2.32 -11.92
C ARG A 392 33.75 -1.46 -12.24
N SER A 393 32.55 -1.94 -12.02
CA SER A 393 31.32 -1.16 -12.24
C SER A 393 31.26 0.10 -11.38
N GLN A 394 31.74 0.05 -10.13
CA GLN A 394 31.76 1.20 -9.24
C GLN A 394 32.86 2.22 -9.64
N ASN A 395 34.04 1.78 -10.07
CA ASN A 395 35.09 2.65 -10.59
C ASN A 395 34.71 3.32 -11.92
N ASP A 396 34.00 2.63 -12.80
CA ASP A 396 33.56 3.20 -14.07
C ASP A 396 32.48 4.26 -13.82
N ARG A 397 31.54 4.05 -12.88
CA ARG A 397 30.56 5.08 -12.46
C ARG A 397 31.21 6.31 -11.83
N ILE A 398 32.28 6.12 -11.03
CA ILE A 398 33.05 7.24 -10.45
C ILE A 398 33.81 8.01 -11.52
N LYS A 399 34.36 7.34 -12.54
CA LYS A 399 35.03 8.01 -13.68
C LYS A 399 33.99 8.80 -14.52
N GLU A 400 32.85 8.23 -14.84
CA GLU A 400 31.80 8.95 -15.57
C GLU A 400 31.29 10.18 -14.80
N ALA A 401 31.09 10.07 -13.49
CA ALA A 401 30.71 11.20 -12.65
C ALA A 401 31.75 12.32 -12.66
N ARG A 402 33.05 11.99 -12.59
CA ARG A 402 34.12 12.98 -12.66
C ARG A 402 34.24 13.66 -14.03
N ILE A 403 34.02 12.91 -15.13
CA ILE A 403 33.98 13.48 -16.48
C ILE A 403 32.79 14.44 -16.65
N LYS A 404 31.67 14.10 -16.04
CA LYS A 404 30.46 14.95 -16.07
C LYS A 404 30.64 16.25 -15.27
N GLU A 405 31.30 16.16 -14.10
CA GLU A 405 31.67 17.35 -13.30
C GLU A 405 32.69 18.24 -14.00
N ALA A 406 33.67 17.67 -14.68
CA ALA A 406 34.66 18.42 -15.45
C ALA A 406 34.00 19.19 -16.61
N ARG A 407 33.07 18.58 -17.33
CA ARG A 407 32.30 19.24 -18.41
C ARG A 407 31.43 20.37 -17.90
N ILE A 408 30.82 20.21 -16.70
CA ILE A 408 30.01 21.29 -16.08
C ILE A 408 30.89 22.48 -15.68
N LYS A 409 32.10 22.23 -15.15
CA LYS A 409 33.09 23.30 -14.84
C LYS A 409 33.60 24.03 -16.09
N GLU A 410 33.82 23.30 -17.17
CA GLU A 410 34.25 23.89 -18.45
C GLU A 410 33.14 24.73 -19.13
N GLY A 411 31.88 24.29 -19.00
CA GLY A 411 30.71 25.05 -19.45
C GLY A 411 30.55 26.37 -18.68
N ARG A 412 30.70 26.33 -17.35
CA ARG A 412 30.63 27.55 -16.50
C ARG A 412 31.76 28.53 -16.74
N SER A 413 32.99 28.08 -17.09
CA SER A 413 34.07 28.98 -17.41
C SER A 413 33.91 29.62 -18.79
N LYS A 414 33.23 28.99 -19.74
CA LYS A 414 32.88 29.57 -21.05
C LYS A 414 31.79 30.62 -20.96
N GLU A 415 30.80 30.41 -20.06
CA GLU A 415 29.75 31.42 -19.81
C GLU A 415 30.29 32.66 -19.07
N ALA A 416 31.21 32.47 -18.12
CA ALA A 416 31.87 33.59 -17.41
C ALA A 416 32.81 34.40 -18.31
N GLY A 417 33.44 33.76 -19.35
CA GLY A 417 34.21 34.46 -20.37
C GLY A 417 33.39 35.29 -21.32
N SER A 418 32.21 34.83 -21.68
CA SER A 418 31.26 35.51 -22.58
C SER A 418 30.58 36.77 -21.96
N GLN A 419 30.54 36.85 -20.63
CA GLN A 419 29.95 37.96 -19.90
C GLN A 419 30.96 39.10 -19.68
N LYS A 420 32.28 38.83 -19.68
CA LYS A 420 33.33 39.85 -19.58
C LYS A 420 33.54 40.67 -20.90
N ASP A 421 33.18 40.08 -22.03
CA ASP A 421 33.31 40.79 -23.34
C ASP A 421 32.10 41.66 -23.70
N ARG A 422 31.05 41.67 -22.92
CA ARG A 422 29.87 42.54 -23.13
C ARG A 422 29.93 43.86 -22.38
N ASP A 423 30.78 44.00 -21.39
CA ASP A 423 30.89 45.20 -20.56
C ASP A 423 31.96 46.21 -20.98
N GLN A 424 32.61 46.04 -22.16
CA GLN A 424 33.55 47.00 -22.70
C GLN A 424 33.13 47.47 -24.11
N LYS A 425 32.20 48.43 -24.18
CA LYS A 425 32.12 49.42 -25.26
C LYS A 425 31.63 50.75 -24.72
N PRO A 426 32.38 51.83 -24.95
CA PRO A 426 32.07 53.14 -24.40
C PRO A 426 31.07 53.92 -25.26
N GLY A 427 30.44 54.86 -24.59
CA GLY A 427 29.33 55.66 -25.08
C GLY A 427 29.61 56.61 -26.22
N SER A 428 28.56 57.05 -26.84
CA SER A 428 28.49 58.35 -27.49
C SER A 428 27.11 59.00 -27.29
N GLN A 429 27.17 60.22 -26.80
CA GLN A 429 26.09 61.17 -26.62
C GLN A 429 25.33 61.47 -27.93
N LYS A 430 24.02 61.65 -27.83
CA LYS A 430 23.42 62.91 -28.39
C LYS A 430 22.03 63.13 -27.81
N ALA A 431 21.84 64.39 -27.50
CA ALA A 431 20.69 65.07 -26.95
C ALA A 431 19.51 65.22 -27.93
N GLY A 432 18.33 65.49 -27.42
CA GLY A 432 17.24 66.02 -28.17
C GLY A 432 15.88 65.89 -27.45
N ASN A 433 15.59 66.89 -26.63
CA ASN A 433 14.35 67.64 -26.40
C ASN A 433 12.97 67.03 -26.68
N GLY A 434 12.09 67.26 -25.71
CA GLY A 434 10.79 67.86 -26.02
C GLY A 434 9.59 67.28 -25.30
N SER A 435 9.28 67.87 -24.20
CA SER A 435 8.01 68.47 -23.76
C SER A 435 6.78 67.62 -23.40
N ALA A 436 6.38 67.89 -22.20
CA ALA A 436 5.02 68.26 -21.75
C ALA A 436 3.99 67.17 -21.45
N ALA A 437 3.67 67.11 -20.18
CA ALA A 437 2.38 66.68 -19.57
C ALA A 437 1.23 67.66 -20.01
N PRO A 438 -0.06 67.52 -19.63
CA PRO A 438 -0.54 67.16 -18.33
C PRO A 438 -1.91 66.42 -18.27
N ALA A 439 -2.14 65.83 -17.11
CA ALA A 439 -3.36 65.72 -16.26
C ALA A 439 -4.78 65.91 -16.81
N LYS A 440 -5.72 65.12 -16.27
CA LYS A 440 -6.99 65.40 -15.55
C LYS A 440 -7.79 64.11 -15.40
N SER A 441 -8.06 63.64 -14.19
CA SER A 441 -9.12 63.97 -13.21
C SER A 441 -10.54 63.60 -13.70
N ALA A 442 -11.21 62.76 -12.97
CA ALA A 442 -12.51 62.94 -12.29
C ALA A 442 -13.27 61.63 -12.17
N ARG A 443 -13.46 61.16 -10.93
CA ARG A 443 -14.68 61.30 -10.08
C ARG A 443 -15.89 60.43 -10.44
N ARG A 444 -16.21 59.57 -9.40
CA ARG A 444 -17.53 59.33 -8.78
C ARG A 444 -18.67 58.68 -9.59
N ARG A 445 -19.21 57.54 -9.08
CA ARG A 445 -20.43 57.57 -8.25
C ARG A 445 -20.81 56.17 -7.74
N ARG A 446 -21.14 56.15 -6.48
CA ARG A 446 -21.93 55.10 -5.76
C ARG A 446 -23.34 55.03 -6.38
N ARG A 447 -23.94 53.85 -6.36
CA ARG A 447 -25.34 53.69 -5.89
C ARG A 447 -25.53 52.26 -5.34
N ARG A 448 -26.06 52.22 -4.13
CA ARG A 448 -26.80 51.16 -3.44
C ARG A 448 -28.19 50.98 -4.09
N VAL A 449 -28.83 49.90 -3.61
CA VAL A 449 -30.28 49.58 -3.53
C VAL A 449 -30.52 48.36 -4.39
N THR A 450 -31.00 47.27 -3.86
CA THR A 450 -31.76 46.75 -2.72
C THR A 450 -31.39 45.28 -2.52
#